data_711d766e3a428b353c2a4892574c44c4
#
_entry.id   711d766e3a428b353c2a4892574c44c4
#
_cell.length_a   1.000
_cell.length_b   1.000
_cell.length_c   1.000
_cell.angle_alpha   90.00
_cell.angle_beta   90.00
_cell.angle_gamma   90.00
#
_symmetry.space_group_name_H-M   'P 1'
#
loop_
_entity.id
_entity.type
_entity.pdbx_description
1 polymer ?
#
loop_
_entity_poly.entity_id
_entity_poly.type
_entity_poly.pdbx_seq_one_letter_code
_entity_poly.pdbx_strand_id
1 'polypeptide(L)'
;MLKLEEAKKRDHRKIGKELELFLFSEKVGQGLPIWLPNGHIVREKLIDFMYKEQKKQGYQHVTSPHIGSKELYVTSGHYEKYGESSFQPIQVPSDNDEYLLKPMNCPHHCEIYNFKPHSYKDLPYRIAEFGTVYRYEQSGELHGMTRVRGFTQDDAHIFCTIDQVKDEVIGVMDLILKVFKSLSFENFKVQISLRAVSYTHLRAHET
;
A
#
# COMPACT_ATOMS: atom_id res chain seq x y z
N MET A 1 7.87 28.35 -16.09
CA MET A 1 7.04 27.94 -17.24
C MET A 1 7.38 26.54 -17.77
N LEU A 2 8.63 26.22 -18.13
CA LEU A 2 9.04 24.91 -18.66
C LEU A 2 8.63 23.70 -17.79
N LYS A 3 8.79 23.75 -16.47
CA LYS A 3 8.38 22.66 -15.56
C LYS A 3 6.88 22.37 -15.58
N LEU A 4 6.05 23.39 -15.76
CA LEU A 4 4.59 23.27 -15.81
C LEU A 4 4.11 22.63 -17.12
N GLU A 5 4.77 22.97 -18.22
CA GLU A 5 4.47 22.37 -19.53
C GLU A 5 4.90 20.90 -19.60
N GLU A 6 6.04 20.57 -19.01
CA GLU A 6 6.47 19.18 -18.89
C GLU A 6 5.54 18.36 -17.97
N ALA A 7 5.06 18.95 -16.86
CA ALA A 7 4.09 18.29 -16.00
C ALA A 7 2.77 17.99 -16.73
N LYS A 8 2.29 18.93 -17.55
CA LYS A 8 1.10 18.73 -18.40
C LYS A 8 1.27 17.62 -19.44
N LYS A 9 2.48 17.49 -20.02
CA LYS A 9 2.78 16.40 -20.98
C LYS A 9 2.80 15.03 -20.30
N ARG A 10 3.14 14.97 -19.01
CA ARG A 10 3.20 13.75 -18.19
C ARG A 10 1.93 13.50 -17.34
N ASP A 11 0.85 14.22 -17.61
CA ASP A 11 -0.41 14.00 -16.90
C ASP A 11 -0.94 12.58 -17.18
N HIS A 12 -0.94 11.75 -16.15
CA HIS A 12 -1.34 10.34 -16.23
C HIS A 12 -2.78 10.16 -16.73
N ARG A 13 -3.67 11.14 -16.51
CA ARG A 13 -5.06 11.10 -16.99
C ARG A 13 -5.13 11.21 -18.51
N LYS A 14 -4.25 12.06 -19.08
CA LYS A 14 -4.14 12.22 -20.53
C LYS A 14 -3.50 10.97 -21.15
N ILE A 15 -2.32 10.58 -20.64
CA ILE A 15 -1.59 9.42 -21.13
C ILE A 15 -2.41 8.14 -20.95
N GLY A 16 -3.07 7.97 -19.82
CA GLY A 16 -3.92 6.82 -19.54
C GLY A 16 -5.05 6.64 -20.51
N LYS A 17 -5.66 7.76 -20.95
CA LYS A 17 -6.70 7.76 -21.96
C LYS A 17 -6.14 7.49 -23.37
N GLU A 18 -5.05 8.17 -23.75
CA GLU A 18 -4.44 8.04 -25.08
C GLU A 18 -3.89 6.62 -25.34
N LEU A 19 -3.33 5.98 -24.31
CA LEU A 19 -2.76 4.64 -24.40
C LEU A 19 -3.74 3.54 -23.94
N GLU A 20 -4.97 3.88 -23.63
CA GLU A 20 -6.00 2.94 -23.15
C GLU A 20 -5.49 2.10 -21.95
N LEU A 21 -4.94 2.77 -20.93
CA LEU A 21 -4.37 2.08 -19.77
C LEU A 21 -5.44 1.76 -18.71
N PHE A 22 -6.32 2.70 -18.43
CA PHE A 22 -7.38 2.55 -17.44
C PHE A 22 -8.57 3.47 -17.74
N LEU A 23 -9.69 3.17 -17.11
CA LEU A 23 -10.87 4.02 -17.16
C LEU A 23 -11.56 4.08 -15.78
N PHE A 24 -12.35 5.13 -15.60
CA PHE A 24 -13.30 5.24 -14.50
C PHE A 24 -14.73 5.22 -15.09
N SER A 25 -15.59 4.40 -14.50
CA SER A 25 -16.99 4.27 -14.92
C SER A 25 -17.90 4.67 -13.78
N GLU A 26 -18.88 5.53 -14.05
CA GLU A 26 -19.89 5.90 -13.06
C GLU A 26 -20.71 4.69 -12.60
N LYS A 27 -20.91 3.71 -13.48
CA LYS A 27 -21.64 2.46 -13.15
C LYS A 27 -20.88 1.56 -12.20
N VAL A 28 -19.52 1.61 -12.20
CA VAL A 28 -18.68 0.86 -11.28
C VAL A 28 -18.52 1.61 -9.97
N GLY A 29 -18.45 2.93 -10.04
CA GLY A 29 -18.33 3.82 -8.91
C GLY A 29 -17.12 4.75 -8.98
N GLN A 30 -17.25 5.89 -8.33
CA GLN A 30 -16.19 6.91 -8.31
C GLN A 30 -14.97 6.40 -7.57
N GLY A 31 -13.77 6.67 -8.10
CA GLY A 31 -12.52 6.29 -7.47
C GLY A 31 -12.20 4.80 -7.54
N LEU A 32 -12.90 4.02 -8.36
CA LEU A 32 -12.64 2.60 -8.62
C LEU A 32 -12.13 2.44 -10.05
N PRO A 33 -10.80 2.42 -10.25
CA PRO A 33 -10.23 2.31 -11.58
C PRO A 33 -10.39 0.91 -12.16
N ILE A 34 -10.72 0.85 -13.44
CA ILE A 34 -10.70 -0.37 -14.23
C ILE A 34 -9.44 -0.35 -15.08
N TRP A 35 -8.59 -1.36 -14.92
CA TRP A 35 -7.40 -1.53 -15.75
C TRP A 35 -7.80 -2.16 -17.09
N LEU A 36 -7.45 -1.48 -18.18
CA LEU A 36 -7.64 -1.97 -19.53
C LEU A 36 -6.48 -2.91 -19.94
N PRO A 37 -6.59 -3.65 -21.04
CA PRO A 37 -5.56 -4.63 -21.42
C PRO A 37 -4.14 -4.06 -21.47
N ASN A 38 -3.95 -2.88 -22.04
CA ASN A 38 -2.63 -2.23 -22.10
C ASN A 38 -2.11 -1.88 -20.70
N GLY A 39 -2.97 -1.32 -19.85
CA GLY A 39 -2.62 -0.98 -18.47
C GLY A 39 -2.35 -2.21 -17.63
N HIS A 40 -3.11 -3.30 -17.84
CA HIS A 40 -2.87 -4.57 -17.17
C HIS A 40 -1.48 -5.12 -17.49
N ILE A 41 -1.06 -5.09 -18.75
CA ILE A 41 0.29 -5.53 -19.16
C ILE A 41 1.38 -4.71 -18.43
N VAL A 42 1.22 -3.38 -18.38
CA VAL A 42 2.18 -2.52 -17.66
C VAL A 42 2.23 -2.90 -16.17
N ARG A 43 1.06 -3.06 -15.55
CA ARG A 43 0.93 -3.46 -14.15
C ARG A 43 1.62 -4.80 -13.87
N GLU A 44 1.36 -5.82 -14.67
CA GLU A 44 1.99 -7.15 -14.53
C GLU A 44 3.52 -7.09 -14.67
N LYS A 45 4.03 -6.29 -15.61
CA LYS A 45 5.49 -6.09 -15.75
C LYS A 45 6.13 -5.46 -14.52
N LEU A 46 5.45 -4.49 -13.90
CA LEU A 46 5.92 -3.87 -12.66
C LEU A 46 5.87 -4.86 -11.50
N ILE A 47 4.79 -5.63 -11.37
CA ILE A 47 4.64 -6.68 -10.34
C ILE A 47 5.74 -7.73 -10.50
N ASP A 48 5.97 -8.24 -11.69
CA ASP A 48 7.02 -9.22 -11.98
C ASP A 48 8.41 -8.71 -11.62
N PHE A 49 8.68 -7.44 -11.92
CA PHE A 49 9.94 -6.80 -11.58
C PHE A 49 10.12 -6.73 -10.07
N MET A 50 9.14 -6.18 -9.35
CA MET A 50 9.18 -6.04 -7.90
C MET A 50 9.25 -7.40 -7.20
N TYR A 51 8.45 -8.37 -7.63
CA TYR A 51 8.47 -9.73 -7.11
C TYR A 51 9.88 -10.34 -7.17
N LYS A 52 10.56 -10.21 -8.31
CA LYS A 52 11.93 -10.73 -8.50
C LYS A 52 12.92 -10.05 -7.58
N GLU A 53 12.83 -8.74 -7.43
CA GLU A 53 13.75 -7.98 -6.59
C GLU A 53 13.54 -8.25 -5.09
N GLN A 54 12.30 -8.32 -4.64
CA GLN A 54 11.96 -8.67 -3.27
C GLN A 54 12.38 -10.09 -2.92
N LYS A 55 12.16 -11.05 -3.83
CA LYS A 55 12.59 -12.43 -3.62
C LYS A 55 14.11 -12.56 -3.43
N LYS A 56 14.92 -11.77 -4.15
CA LYS A 56 16.37 -11.71 -3.97
C LYS A 56 16.78 -11.23 -2.58
N GLN A 57 15.96 -10.39 -1.95
CA GLN A 57 16.17 -9.89 -0.59
C GLN A 57 15.52 -10.77 0.50
N GLY A 58 15.00 -11.94 0.13
CA GLY A 58 14.44 -12.91 1.07
C GLY A 58 13.01 -12.63 1.51
N TYR A 59 12.27 -11.77 0.81
CA TYR A 59 10.84 -11.60 1.08
C TYR A 59 10.04 -12.82 0.64
N GLN A 60 9.14 -13.26 1.50
CA GLN A 60 8.17 -14.31 1.24
C GLN A 60 6.85 -13.65 0.84
N HIS A 61 6.32 -14.00 -0.32
CA HIS A 61 5.07 -13.42 -0.81
C HIS A 61 3.87 -14.14 -0.22
N VAL A 62 2.91 -13.36 0.21
CA VAL A 62 1.64 -13.81 0.77
C VAL A 62 0.47 -13.20 0.00
N THR A 63 -0.73 -13.71 0.24
CA THR A 63 -1.98 -13.15 -0.30
C THR A 63 -3.02 -13.19 0.78
N SER A 64 -3.57 -12.04 1.12
CA SER A 64 -4.62 -11.92 2.12
C SER A 64 -5.99 -11.60 1.48
N PRO A 65 -7.10 -11.97 2.11
CA PRO A 65 -8.43 -11.68 1.59
C PRO A 65 -8.71 -10.17 1.55
N HIS A 66 -9.65 -9.77 0.69
CA HIS A 66 -10.06 -8.36 0.55
C HIS A 66 -10.94 -7.86 1.71
N ILE A 67 -11.55 -8.80 2.43
CA ILE A 67 -12.40 -8.53 3.59
C ILE A 67 -11.83 -9.22 4.82
N GLY A 68 -12.12 -8.69 6.00
CA GLY A 68 -11.79 -9.30 7.28
C GLY A 68 -12.85 -8.97 8.31
N SER A 69 -12.90 -9.71 9.43
CA SER A 69 -13.82 -9.40 10.50
C SER A 69 -13.53 -8.00 11.06
N LYS A 70 -14.56 -7.28 11.45
CA LYS A 70 -14.44 -5.95 12.06
C LYS A 70 -13.55 -5.99 13.31
N GLU A 71 -13.64 -7.07 14.08
CA GLU A 71 -12.85 -7.26 15.30
C GLU A 71 -11.35 -7.23 15.06
N LEU A 72 -10.88 -7.78 13.95
CA LEU A 72 -9.47 -7.71 13.54
C LEU A 72 -8.97 -6.26 13.46
N TYR A 73 -9.79 -5.39 12.89
CA TYR A 73 -9.43 -3.97 12.70
C TYR A 73 -9.62 -3.15 13.99
N VAL A 74 -10.55 -3.55 14.86
CA VAL A 74 -10.70 -2.97 16.20
C VAL A 74 -9.48 -3.33 17.05
N THR A 75 -9.13 -4.60 17.13
CA THR A 75 -7.98 -5.09 17.92
C THR A 75 -6.67 -4.43 17.47
N SER A 76 -6.49 -4.24 16.19
CA SER A 76 -5.29 -3.60 15.64
C SER A 76 -5.31 -2.07 15.69
N GLY A 77 -6.39 -1.44 16.19
CA GLY A 77 -6.55 0.02 16.27
C GLY A 77 -6.81 0.72 14.93
N HIS A 78 -6.93 -0.05 13.85
CA HIS A 78 -7.16 0.53 12.52
C HIS A 78 -8.59 1.05 12.35
N TYR A 79 -9.57 0.41 13.01
CA TYR A 79 -10.96 0.82 12.91
C TYR A 79 -11.20 2.22 13.46
N GLU A 80 -10.64 2.54 14.63
CA GLU A 80 -10.74 3.89 15.23
C GLU A 80 -10.00 4.93 14.40
N LYS A 81 -8.80 4.60 13.93
CA LYS A 81 -7.95 5.53 13.22
C LYS A 81 -8.44 5.87 11.81
N TYR A 82 -9.05 4.91 11.12
CA TYR A 82 -9.48 5.04 9.72
C TYR A 82 -11.00 4.93 9.54
N GLY A 83 -11.79 4.98 10.64
CA GLY A 83 -13.23 4.79 10.61
C GLY A 83 -13.95 5.69 9.60
N GLU A 84 -13.57 6.97 9.53
CA GLU A 84 -14.13 7.93 8.58
C GLU A 84 -13.71 7.65 7.12
N SER A 85 -12.53 7.06 6.92
CA SER A 85 -11.99 6.69 5.61
C SER A 85 -12.21 5.22 5.26
N SER A 86 -12.98 4.48 6.04
CA SER A 86 -13.33 3.09 5.75
C SER A 86 -14.72 3.00 5.13
N PHE A 87 -14.91 2.01 4.25
CA PHE A 87 -16.25 1.63 3.86
C PHE A 87 -17.04 1.14 5.07
N GLN A 88 -18.35 1.38 5.08
CA GLN A 88 -19.21 0.90 6.17
C GLN A 88 -19.12 -0.62 6.29
N PRO A 89 -19.24 -1.17 7.49
CA PRO A 89 -19.22 -2.61 7.71
C PRO A 89 -20.30 -3.31 6.90
N ILE A 90 -19.92 -4.45 6.33
CA ILE A 90 -20.84 -5.36 5.66
C ILE A 90 -21.42 -6.28 6.73
N GLN A 91 -22.73 -6.18 6.94
CA GLN A 91 -23.45 -7.05 7.89
C GLN A 91 -23.91 -8.32 7.19
N VAL A 92 -23.71 -9.47 7.85
CA VAL A 92 -24.27 -10.75 7.43
C VAL A 92 -25.55 -10.99 8.20
N PRO A 93 -26.72 -11.03 7.55
CA PRO A 93 -28.01 -11.06 8.26
C PRO A 93 -28.22 -12.29 9.15
N SER A 94 -27.52 -13.41 8.88
CA SER A 94 -27.71 -14.67 9.60
C SER A 94 -26.94 -14.76 10.93
N ASP A 95 -25.79 -14.05 11.06
CA ASP A 95 -24.84 -14.35 12.13
C ASP A 95 -24.48 -13.15 13.00
N ASN A 96 -25.02 -11.96 12.73
CA ASN A 96 -24.60 -10.68 13.31
C ASN A 96 -23.11 -10.34 13.12
N ASP A 97 -22.42 -11.06 12.25
CA ASP A 97 -21.03 -10.82 11.96
C ASP A 97 -20.88 -9.58 11.06
N GLU A 98 -19.91 -8.76 11.41
CA GLU A 98 -19.57 -7.57 10.63
C GLU A 98 -18.20 -7.76 9.99
N TYR A 99 -18.14 -7.52 8.68
CA TYR A 99 -16.90 -7.55 7.90
C TYR A 99 -16.58 -6.17 7.34
N LEU A 100 -15.30 -5.90 7.14
CA LEU A 100 -14.81 -4.67 6.51
C LEU A 100 -14.02 -4.99 5.25
N LEU A 101 -14.16 -4.14 4.24
CA LEU A 101 -13.16 -4.06 3.18
C LEU A 101 -11.85 -3.56 3.79
N LYS A 102 -10.76 -4.28 3.61
CA LYS A 102 -9.49 -3.95 4.27
C LYS A 102 -8.97 -2.57 3.84
N PRO A 103 -8.76 -1.63 4.77
CA PRO A 103 -8.15 -0.34 4.47
C PRO A 103 -6.62 -0.40 4.43
N MET A 104 -6.03 -1.45 5.02
CA MET A 104 -4.60 -1.74 5.12
C MET A 104 -4.34 -3.24 5.21
N ASN A 105 -3.13 -3.68 4.83
CA ASN A 105 -2.72 -5.09 4.89
C ASN A 105 -2.13 -5.49 6.26
N CYS A 106 -1.71 -4.51 7.07
CA CYS A 106 -0.99 -4.73 8.33
C CYS A 106 -1.65 -5.77 9.26
N PRO A 107 -2.97 -5.71 9.55
CA PRO A 107 -3.60 -6.68 10.45
C PRO A 107 -3.48 -8.12 9.96
N HIS A 108 -3.68 -8.33 8.66
CA HIS A 108 -3.55 -9.67 8.05
C HIS A 108 -2.11 -10.19 8.10
N HIS A 109 -1.12 -9.31 7.88
CA HIS A 109 0.29 -9.69 7.98
C HIS A 109 0.70 -10.06 9.40
N CYS A 110 0.13 -9.39 10.41
CA CYS A 110 0.32 -9.77 11.82
C CYS A 110 -0.28 -11.16 12.12
N GLU A 111 -1.47 -11.47 11.58
CA GLU A 111 -2.08 -12.79 11.72
C GLU A 111 -1.24 -13.88 11.04
N ILE A 112 -0.67 -13.60 9.87
CA ILE A 112 0.26 -14.52 9.20
C ILE A 112 1.48 -14.78 10.08
N TYR A 113 2.05 -13.75 10.69
CA TYR A 113 3.18 -13.90 11.60
C TYR A 113 2.79 -14.71 12.85
N ASN A 114 1.61 -14.48 13.41
CA ASN A 114 1.11 -15.16 14.59
C ASN A 114 0.67 -16.61 14.35
N PHE A 115 0.58 -17.05 13.09
CA PHE A 115 0.12 -18.40 12.73
C PHE A 115 0.95 -19.53 13.40
N LYS A 116 2.22 -19.28 13.65
CA LYS A 116 3.13 -20.21 14.33
C LYS A 116 4.09 -19.49 15.24
N PRO A 117 4.60 -20.14 16.29
CA PRO A 117 5.67 -19.56 17.10
C PRO A 117 6.94 -19.37 16.28
N HIS A 118 7.62 -18.23 16.49
CA HIS A 118 8.89 -17.91 15.88
C HIS A 118 10.00 -17.88 16.92
N SER A 119 11.16 -18.40 16.53
CA SER A 119 12.40 -18.23 17.29
C SER A 119 13.08 -16.93 16.86
N TYR A 120 13.92 -16.36 17.75
CA TYR A 120 14.78 -15.24 17.37
C TYR A 120 15.70 -15.55 16.17
N LYS A 121 15.97 -16.83 15.90
CA LYS A 121 16.76 -17.28 14.74
C LYS A 121 16.00 -17.21 13.43
N ASP A 122 14.67 -17.10 13.48
CA ASP A 122 13.83 -16.98 12.30
C ASP A 122 13.72 -15.51 11.84
N LEU A 123 14.26 -14.58 12.64
CA LEU A 123 14.26 -13.15 12.37
C LEU A 123 15.55 -12.71 11.64
N PRO A 124 15.47 -11.76 10.72
CA PRO A 124 14.29 -11.02 10.32
C PRO A 124 13.34 -11.85 9.43
N TYR A 125 12.05 -11.79 9.71
CA TYR A 125 11.01 -12.44 8.91
C TYR A 125 10.34 -11.39 8.03
N ARG A 126 10.50 -11.51 6.72
CA ARG A 126 10.05 -10.54 5.73
C ARG A 126 8.92 -11.12 4.90
N ILE A 127 7.76 -10.49 4.93
CA ILE A 127 6.62 -10.84 4.07
C ILE A 127 6.23 -9.66 3.19
N ALA A 128 5.81 -9.94 1.97
CA ALA A 128 5.37 -8.95 1.01
C ALA A 128 4.07 -9.40 0.31
N GLU A 129 3.26 -8.43 -0.09
CA GLU A 129 2.00 -8.66 -0.78
C GLU A 129 1.73 -7.54 -1.79
N PHE A 130 1.29 -7.92 -2.98
CA PHE A 130 0.60 -6.96 -3.85
C PHE A 130 -0.85 -6.88 -3.41
N GLY A 131 -1.06 -6.22 -2.28
CA GLY A 131 -2.32 -6.21 -1.55
C GLY A 131 -3.26 -5.10 -2.03
N THR A 132 -4.48 -5.45 -2.41
CA THR A 132 -5.50 -4.47 -2.74
C THR A 132 -6.21 -4.01 -1.48
N VAL A 133 -6.26 -2.69 -1.28
CA VAL A 133 -6.90 -2.03 -0.15
C VAL A 133 -7.97 -1.05 -0.63
N TYR A 134 -8.91 -0.74 0.26
CA TYR A 134 -10.08 0.06 -0.03
C TYR A 134 -10.26 1.16 1.01
N ARG A 135 -10.41 2.40 0.55
CA ARG A 135 -10.62 3.56 1.40
C ARG A 135 -11.76 4.40 0.88
N TYR A 136 -12.69 4.75 1.74
CA TYR A 136 -13.79 5.63 1.37
C TYR A 136 -13.32 7.09 1.36
N GLU A 137 -12.54 7.43 0.34
CA GLU A 137 -12.12 8.81 0.11
C GLU A 137 -13.32 9.66 -0.30
N GLN A 138 -13.39 10.89 0.21
CA GLN A 138 -14.47 11.81 -0.16
C GLN A 138 -14.42 12.15 -1.65
N SER A 139 -15.59 12.31 -2.28
CA SER A 139 -15.66 12.53 -3.74
C SER A 139 -14.86 13.74 -4.22
N GLY A 140 -14.80 14.81 -3.43
CA GLY A 140 -14.00 16.00 -3.72
C GLY A 140 -12.48 15.83 -3.62
N GLU A 141 -12.01 14.74 -3.03
CA GLU A 141 -10.58 14.42 -2.90
C GLU A 141 -10.06 13.50 -4.00
N LEU A 142 -10.97 12.86 -4.74
CA LEU A 142 -10.59 11.92 -5.80
C LEU A 142 -9.88 12.63 -6.95
N HIS A 143 -8.73 12.09 -7.36
CA HIS A 143 -7.92 12.72 -8.40
C HIS A 143 -7.20 11.69 -9.27
N GLY A 144 -7.79 11.34 -10.42
CA GLY A 144 -7.22 10.38 -11.35
C GLY A 144 -6.81 9.08 -10.65
N MET A 145 -5.59 8.61 -10.91
CA MET A 145 -5.01 7.43 -10.24
C MET A 145 -4.24 7.79 -8.95
N THR A 146 -4.09 9.07 -8.61
CA THR A 146 -3.32 9.50 -7.44
C THR A 146 -4.11 9.43 -6.15
N ARG A 147 -5.44 9.54 -6.21
CA ARG A 147 -6.33 9.37 -5.06
C ARG A 147 -7.59 8.64 -5.48
N VAL A 148 -7.70 7.40 -5.07
CA VAL A 148 -8.73 6.43 -5.50
C VAL A 148 -9.30 5.70 -4.28
N ARG A 149 -10.42 5.02 -4.45
CA ARG A 149 -11.08 4.23 -3.39
C ARG A 149 -10.66 2.77 -3.35
N GLY A 150 -10.06 2.27 -4.41
CA GLY A 150 -9.50 0.92 -4.48
C GLY A 150 -8.17 0.92 -5.22
N PHE A 151 -7.11 0.40 -4.61
CA PHE A 151 -5.79 0.36 -5.21
C PHE A 151 -4.96 -0.80 -4.66
N THR A 152 -4.00 -1.26 -5.46
CA THR A 152 -3.07 -2.31 -5.05
C THR A 152 -1.76 -1.66 -4.61
N GLN A 153 -1.30 -2.04 -3.43
CA GLN A 153 -0.01 -1.63 -2.89
C GLN A 153 1.00 -2.75 -3.06
N ASP A 154 2.22 -2.39 -3.38
CA ASP A 154 3.40 -3.19 -3.09
C ASP A 154 3.75 -2.96 -1.61
N ASP A 155 3.23 -3.81 -0.76
CA ASP A 155 3.29 -3.66 0.69
C ASP A 155 4.08 -4.79 1.32
N ALA A 156 4.85 -4.47 2.37
CA ALA A 156 5.67 -5.44 3.07
C ALA A 156 5.72 -5.14 4.56
N HIS A 157 5.86 -6.21 5.35
CA HIS A 157 6.09 -6.12 6.79
C HIS A 157 7.33 -6.95 7.15
N ILE A 158 8.19 -6.34 7.95
CA ILE A 158 9.42 -6.96 8.43
C ILE A 158 9.33 -7.09 9.95
N PHE A 159 9.34 -8.32 10.42
CA PHE A 159 9.40 -8.64 11.84
C PHE A 159 10.87 -8.90 12.20
N CYS A 160 11.44 -8.09 13.06
CA CYS A 160 12.86 -8.14 13.37
C CYS A 160 13.13 -7.74 14.83
N THR A 161 14.32 -8.07 15.33
CA THR A 161 14.80 -7.58 16.62
C THR A 161 15.27 -6.13 16.52
N ILE A 162 15.37 -5.43 17.65
CA ILE A 162 15.76 -4.00 17.68
C ILE A 162 17.13 -3.76 17.04
N ASP A 163 18.07 -4.66 17.28
CA ASP A 163 19.44 -4.61 16.71
C ASP A 163 19.45 -4.80 15.18
N GLN A 164 18.47 -5.50 14.62
CA GLN A 164 18.33 -5.70 13.17
C GLN A 164 17.68 -4.52 12.44
N VAL A 165 16.95 -3.63 13.14
CA VAL A 165 16.16 -2.55 12.52
C VAL A 165 16.98 -1.71 11.55
N LYS A 166 18.20 -1.34 11.93
CA LYS A 166 19.07 -0.50 11.10
C LYS A 166 19.37 -1.15 9.75
N ASP A 167 19.73 -2.43 9.76
CA ASP A 167 20.11 -3.15 8.56
C ASP A 167 18.89 -3.40 7.66
N GLU A 168 17.72 -3.67 8.26
CA GLU A 168 16.47 -3.81 7.54
C GLU A 168 16.04 -2.51 6.86
N VAL A 169 16.15 -1.37 7.54
CA VAL A 169 15.86 -0.05 6.94
C VAL A 169 16.81 0.23 5.78
N ILE A 170 18.11 -0.07 5.91
CA ILE A 170 19.07 0.08 4.81
C ILE A 170 18.66 -0.80 3.63
N GLY A 171 18.33 -2.07 3.87
CA GLY A 171 17.88 -2.99 2.81
C GLY A 171 16.63 -2.49 2.07
N VAL A 172 15.65 -1.94 2.79
CA VAL A 172 14.46 -1.32 2.19
C VAL A 172 14.84 -0.12 1.33
N MET A 173 15.73 0.75 1.84
CA MET A 173 16.21 1.92 1.10
C MET A 173 16.92 1.52 -0.20
N ASP A 174 17.79 0.51 -0.15
CA ASP A 174 18.50 0.01 -1.32
C ASP A 174 17.54 -0.53 -2.37
N LEU A 175 16.48 -1.23 -1.95
CA LEU A 175 15.43 -1.71 -2.85
C LEU A 175 14.71 -0.54 -3.53
N ILE A 176 14.27 0.46 -2.75
CA ILE A 176 13.59 1.65 -3.26
C ILE A 176 14.46 2.39 -4.28
N LEU A 177 15.73 2.62 -3.94
CA LEU A 177 16.68 3.30 -4.81
C LEU A 177 16.90 2.54 -6.11
N LYS A 178 16.99 1.21 -6.04
CA LYS A 178 17.10 0.35 -7.23
C LYS A 178 15.88 0.46 -8.13
N VAL A 179 14.69 0.47 -7.55
CA VAL A 179 13.43 0.63 -8.30
C VAL A 179 13.39 1.99 -8.97
N PHE A 180 13.67 3.07 -8.25
CA PHE A 180 13.67 4.43 -8.80
C PHE A 180 14.67 4.60 -9.94
N LYS A 181 15.87 4.05 -9.77
CA LYS A 181 16.88 4.03 -10.84
C LYS A 181 16.40 3.28 -12.08
N SER A 182 15.75 2.11 -11.88
CA SER A 182 15.21 1.30 -12.98
C SER A 182 14.08 2.01 -13.75
N LEU A 183 13.36 2.91 -13.09
CA LEU A 183 12.29 3.72 -13.66
C LEU A 183 12.77 5.12 -14.09
N SER A 184 14.08 5.38 -14.03
CA SER A 184 14.69 6.69 -14.36
C SER A 184 14.15 7.84 -13.52
N PHE A 185 13.78 7.58 -12.26
CA PHE A 185 13.42 8.61 -11.29
C PHE A 185 14.70 9.15 -10.63
N GLU A 186 15.12 10.35 -11.01
CA GLU A 186 16.34 10.98 -10.52
C GLU A 186 16.10 12.03 -9.43
N ASN A 187 14.92 12.65 -9.43
CA ASN A 187 14.58 13.75 -8.53
C ASN A 187 13.52 13.32 -7.51
N PHE A 188 13.94 12.89 -6.33
CA PHE A 188 13.06 12.53 -5.22
C PHE A 188 13.65 12.99 -3.88
N LYS A 189 12.81 13.10 -2.88
CA LYS A 189 13.20 13.35 -1.48
C LYS A 189 12.88 12.12 -0.66
N VAL A 190 13.82 11.75 0.20
CA VAL A 190 13.61 10.67 1.19
C VAL A 190 13.30 11.31 2.53
N GLN A 191 12.27 10.81 3.18
CA GLN A 191 11.89 11.22 4.52
C GLN A 191 11.60 9.98 5.37
N ILE A 192 12.23 9.87 6.52
CA ILE A 192 12.00 8.80 7.48
C ILE A 192 10.99 9.30 8.52
N SER A 193 9.85 8.60 8.65
CA SER A 193 8.88 8.88 9.69
C SER A 193 9.27 8.14 10.97
N LEU A 194 9.32 8.86 12.08
CA LEU A 194 9.62 8.32 13.39
C LEU A 194 8.36 8.31 14.26
N ARG A 195 8.36 7.46 15.29
CA ARG A 195 7.32 7.49 16.31
C ARG A 195 7.44 8.80 17.09
N ALA A 196 6.34 9.53 17.25
CA ALA A 196 6.31 10.71 18.11
C ALA A 196 6.62 10.31 19.56
N VAL A 197 7.64 10.95 20.15
CA VAL A 197 8.08 10.64 21.53
C VAL A 197 7.13 11.29 22.54
N SER A 198 6.52 12.42 22.18
CA SER A 198 5.57 13.14 23.02
C SER A 198 4.51 13.79 22.15
N TYR A 199 3.27 13.78 22.63
CA TYR A 199 2.16 14.46 21.97
C TYR A 199 2.39 15.97 21.82
N THR A 200 3.06 16.58 22.79
CA THR A 200 3.38 18.00 22.78
C THR A 200 4.55 18.38 21.87
N HIS A 201 5.25 17.38 21.35
CA HIS A 201 6.44 17.55 20.52
C HIS A 201 6.27 16.82 19.21
N LEU A 202 5.22 17.10 18.49
CA LEU A 202 5.17 16.84 17.05
C LEU A 202 6.18 17.76 16.38
N ARG A 203 7.42 17.38 16.52
CA ARG A 203 8.55 18.05 15.91
C ARG A 203 8.73 17.47 14.53
N ALA A 204 7.79 17.83 13.66
CA ALA A 204 7.90 17.53 12.24
C ALA A 204 9.16 18.13 11.60
N HIS A 205 9.88 18.95 12.36
CA HIS A 205 11.10 19.62 11.95
C HIS A 205 12.37 18.95 12.49
N GLU A 206 12.23 17.91 13.29
CA GLU A 206 13.37 17.11 13.76
C GLU A 206 13.59 15.86 12.90
N THR A 207 12.87 15.75 11.79
CA THR A 207 13.07 14.69 10.81
C THR A 207 13.81 15.21 9.60
#